data_6069d864e7d9db75a439f1ef931eb7cf
#
_entry.id   6069d864e7d9db75a439f1ef931eb7cf
#
_cell.length_a   1.000
_cell.length_b   1.000
_cell.length_c   1.000
_cell.angle_alpha   90.00
_cell.angle_beta   90.00
_cell.angle_gamma   90.00
#
_symmetry.space_group_name_H-M   'P 1'
#
loop_
_entity.id
_entity.type
_entity.pdbx_description
1 polymer ?
#
loop_
_entity_poly.entity_id
_entity_poly.type
_entity_poly.pdbx_seq_one_letter_code
_entity_poly.pdbx_strand_id
1 'polypeptide(L)'
;GDDIFFICDPGNYSLTYNLFGVENHMSPDDHYANLKRLIQAVAGRSHRMSVIMPSLYGGRQHRRVVRESLDCAVALQELQAMGVQNIITFDAHDPRLMNAVPLMSFDNVMPTYQVLKTLLQHMPELSFDKDHFIVISPDEGAISRNMYFSSVLGCNLGMFYKRRDYTRVVNGRNPIVAHEYLGESV
;
A
#
# COMPACT_ATOMS: atom_id res chain seq x y z
N GLY A 1 -1.12 -10.79 -30.46
CA GLY A 1 -0.97 -10.91 -29.03
C GLY A 1 -1.99 -10.05 -28.31
N ASP A 2 -2.52 -10.58 -27.22
CA ASP A 2 -3.54 -9.91 -26.43
C ASP A 2 -2.89 -9.08 -25.31
N ASP A 3 -3.64 -8.16 -24.74
CA ASP A 3 -3.29 -7.47 -23.51
C ASP A 3 -3.56 -8.40 -22.32
N ILE A 4 -2.57 -8.61 -21.46
CA ILE A 4 -2.66 -9.53 -20.34
C ILE A 4 -2.57 -8.76 -19.04
N PHE A 5 -3.48 -9.07 -18.12
CA PHE A 5 -3.51 -8.54 -16.76
C PHE A 5 -3.21 -9.67 -15.77
N PHE A 6 -2.16 -9.48 -14.98
CA PHE A 6 -1.84 -10.33 -13.85
C PHE A 6 -2.38 -9.70 -12.59
N ILE A 7 -3.16 -10.44 -11.81
CA ILE A 7 -3.61 -10.01 -10.48
C ILE A 7 -2.79 -10.78 -9.46
N CYS A 8 -2.06 -10.06 -8.63
CA CYS A 8 -1.21 -10.62 -7.58
C CYS A 8 -1.40 -9.85 -6.29
N ASP A 9 -1.84 -10.53 -5.24
CA ASP A 9 -1.91 -9.98 -3.89
C ASP A 9 -0.83 -10.62 -3.00
N PRO A 10 0.34 -9.97 -2.87
CA PRO A 10 1.42 -10.49 -2.01
C PRO A 10 1.06 -10.55 -0.53
N GLY A 11 0.01 -9.84 -0.11
CA GLY A 11 -0.47 -9.85 1.26
C GLY A 11 -1.41 -11.01 1.59
N ASN A 12 -1.78 -11.84 0.62
CA ASN A 12 -2.74 -12.91 0.83
C ASN A 12 -2.11 -14.11 1.55
N TYR A 13 -2.28 -14.14 2.87
CA TYR A 13 -1.80 -15.21 3.74
C TYR A 13 -2.75 -16.42 3.81
N SER A 14 -3.92 -16.37 3.15
CA SER A 14 -4.88 -17.47 3.18
C SER A 14 -4.52 -18.64 2.27
N LEU A 15 -3.68 -18.42 1.27
CA LEU A 15 -3.22 -19.48 0.38
C LEU A 15 -2.14 -20.33 1.05
N THR A 16 -2.30 -21.64 0.93
CA THR A 16 -1.38 -22.62 1.51
C THR A 16 -0.84 -23.59 0.45
N TYR A 17 0.29 -24.20 0.76
CA TYR A 17 0.87 -25.27 0.00
C TYR A 17 1.44 -26.34 0.92
N ASN A 18 1.50 -27.57 0.46
CA ASN A 18 2.08 -28.68 1.23
C ASN A 18 3.53 -28.92 0.81
N LEU A 19 4.44 -28.92 1.79
CA LEU A 19 5.83 -29.23 1.60
C LEU A 19 6.24 -30.32 2.60
N PHE A 20 6.63 -31.47 2.09
CA PHE A 20 7.01 -32.65 2.88
C PHE A 20 5.95 -33.04 3.94
N GLY A 21 4.67 -32.94 3.59
CA GLY A 21 3.56 -33.29 4.49
C GLY A 21 3.21 -32.20 5.52
N VAL A 22 3.87 -31.05 5.47
CA VAL A 22 3.58 -29.89 6.32
C VAL A 22 2.87 -28.82 5.49
N GLU A 23 1.74 -28.33 5.97
CA GLU A 23 1.04 -27.20 5.37
C GLU A 23 1.74 -25.89 5.72
N ASN A 24 2.04 -25.10 4.71
CA ASN A 24 2.70 -23.81 4.82
C ASN A 24 1.84 -22.72 4.19
N HIS A 25 1.77 -21.56 4.80
CA HIS A 25 1.17 -20.38 4.19
C HIS A 25 2.13 -19.74 3.19
N MET A 26 1.58 -19.25 2.07
CA MET A 26 2.37 -18.50 1.11
C MET A 26 2.84 -17.18 1.69
N SER A 27 4.14 -16.94 1.61
CA SER A 27 4.74 -15.65 1.96
C SER A 27 4.57 -14.62 0.83
N PRO A 28 4.80 -13.33 1.09
CA PRO A 28 4.90 -12.33 0.03
C PRO A 28 5.91 -12.70 -1.06
N ASP A 29 7.02 -13.32 -0.68
CA ASP A 29 8.07 -13.76 -1.61
C ASP A 29 7.58 -14.90 -2.51
N ASP A 30 6.79 -15.84 -1.98
CA ASP A 30 6.18 -16.92 -2.77
C ASP A 30 5.23 -16.36 -3.83
N HIS A 31 4.35 -15.42 -3.44
CA HIS A 31 3.45 -14.73 -4.36
C HIS A 31 4.21 -13.97 -5.45
N TYR A 32 5.23 -13.24 -5.08
CA TYR A 32 6.04 -12.47 -6.02
C TYR A 32 6.83 -13.39 -6.96
N ALA A 33 7.39 -14.49 -6.46
CA ALA A 33 8.06 -15.49 -7.28
C ALA A 33 7.09 -16.15 -8.28
N ASN A 34 5.86 -16.45 -7.87
CA ASN A 34 4.83 -17.00 -8.76
C ASN A 34 4.42 -16.00 -9.84
N LEU A 35 4.27 -14.72 -9.51
CA LEU A 35 4.03 -13.67 -10.50
C LEU A 35 5.12 -13.66 -11.57
N LYS A 36 6.40 -13.68 -11.16
CA LYS A 36 7.53 -13.73 -12.12
C LYS A 36 7.48 -14.96 -13.03
N ARG A 37 7.11 -16.11 -12.50
CA ARG A 37 6.95 -17.35 -13.30
C ARG A 37 5.82 -17.23 -14.31
N LEU A 38 4.69 -16.63 -13.93
CA LEU A 38 3.57 -16.38 -14.85
C LEU A 38 3.97 -15.42 -15.98
N ILE A 39 4.66 -14.32 -15.65
CA ILE A 39 5.16 -13.38 -16.65
C ILE A 39 6.12 -14.08 -17.62
N GLN A 40 7.04 -14.90 -17.12
CA GLN A 40 7.96 -15.68 -17.96
C GLN A 40 7.22 -16.65 -18.89
N ALA A 41 6.16 -17.29 -18.43
CA ALA A 41 5.37 -18.21 -19.25
C ALA A 41 4.65 -17.52 -20.41
N VAL A 42 4.36 -16.24 -20.29
CA VAL A 42 3.68 -15.42 -21.31
C VAL A 42 4.67 -14.68 -22.22
N ALA A 43 5.90 -14.46 -21.77
CA ALA A 43 6.88 -13.62 -22.45
C ALA A 43 6.99 -13.90 -23.96
N GLY A 44 6.97 -12.83 -24.74
CA GLY A 44 7.05 -12.85 -26.21
C GLY A 44 5.74 -13.21 -26.93
N ARG A 45 4.63 -13.46 -26.23
CA ARG A 45 3.33 -13.81 -26.82
C ARG A 45 2.22 -12.79 -26.56
N SER A 46 2.42 -11.88 -25.63
CA SER A 46 1.50 -10.78 -25.33
C SER A 46 1.86 -9.51 -26.09
N HIS A 47 0.88 -8.67 -26.37
CA HIS A 47 1.08 -7.32 -26.87
C HIS A 47 1.47 -6.39 -25.72
N ARG A 48 0.79 -6.51 -24.59
CA ARG A 48 1.04 -5.71 -23.37
C ARG A 48 0.84 -6.56 -22.12
N MET A 49 1.66 -6.30 -21.11
CA MET A 49 1.53 -6.91 -19.79
C MET A 49 1.31 -5.83 -18.73
N SER A 50 0.23 -5.95 -17.98
CA SER A 50 -0.12 -5.11 -16.83
C SER A 50 -0.20 -5.96 -15.57
N VAL A 51 0.29 -5.44 -14.45
CA VAL A 51 0.18 -6.10 -13.15
C VAL A 51 -0.72 -5.28 -12.25
N ILE A 52 -1.76 -5.90 -11.71
CA ILE A 52 -2.61 -5.35 -10.66
C ILE A 52 -2.15 -5.96 -9.34
N MET A 53 -1.57 -5.13 -8.50
CA MET A 53 -1.02 -5.52 -7.20
C MET A 53 -1.66 -4.63 -6.13
N PRO A 54 -2.78 -5.05 -5.53
CA PRO A 54 -3.54 -4.23 -4.57
C PRO A 54 -2.69 -3.68 -3.44
N SER A 55 -1.77 -4.50 -2.92
CA SER A 55 -0.74 -4.09 -1.98
C SER A 55 0.63 -4.37 -2.58
N LEU A 56 1.45 -3.34 -2.74
CA LEU A 56 2.76 -3.51 -3.35
C LEU A 56 3.68 -4.43 -2.54
N TYR A 57 4.31 -5.37 -3.22
CA TYR A 57 5.38 -6.19 -2.64
C TYR A 57 6.50 -5.28 -2.11
N GLY A 58 6.86 -5.47 -0.84
CA GLY A 58 7.87 -4.64 -0.19
C GLY A 58 7.49 -3.15 -0.06
N GLY A 59 6.21 -2.77 -0.16
CA GLY A 59 5.77 -1.37 -0.28
C GLY A 59 6.23 -0.43 0.83
N ARG A 60 6.57 -0.95 2.01
CA ARG A 60 7.16 -0.16 3.11
C ARG A 60 8.67 0.07 2.96
N GLN A 61 9.33 -0.69 2.09
CA GLN A 61 10.74 -0.52 1.72
C GLN A 61 10.87 0.40 0.49
N HIS A 62 10.37 1.62 0.62
CA HIS A 62 10.25 2.61 -0.45
C HIS A 62 11.41 3.64 -0.45
N ARG A 63 12.15 3.73 0.63
CA ARG A 63 13.31 4.63 0.78
C ARG A 63 14.42 3.96 1.57
N ARG A 64 15.64 4.36 1.31
CA ARG A 64 16.83 3.92 2.04
C ARG A 64 17.32 5.05 2.93
N VAL A 65 17.51 4.78 4.22
CA VAL A 65 18.05 5.74 5.20
C VAL A 65 19.50 5.40 5.54
N VAL A 66 19.78 4.11 5.70
CA VAL A 66 21.12 3.58 6.00
C VAL A 66 21.40 2.36 5.09
N ARG A 67 22.12 1.38 5.57
CA ARG A 67 22.40 0.12 4.85
C ARG A 67 21.19 -0.82 4.90
N GLU A 68 20.17 -0.47 4.14
CA GLU A 68 18.90 -1.21 4.03
C GLU A 68 18.70 -1.69 2.60
N SER A 69 17.94 -2.75 2.42
CA SER A 69 17.41 -3.13 1.11
C SER A 69 16.38 -2.09 0.61
N LEU A 70 16.12 -2.09 -0.68
CA LEU A 70 15.13 -1.24 -1.32
C LEU A 70 14.15 -2.11 -2.11
N ASP A 71 13.54 -3.06 -1.41
CA ASP A 71 12.83 -4.20 -2.01
C ASP A 71 11.76 -3.78 -3.00
N CYS A 72 10.93 -2.79 -2.66
CA CYS A 72 9.86 -2.37 -3.54
C CYS A 72 10.36 -1.79 -4.86
N ALA A 73 11.37 -0.91 -4.81
CA ALA A 73 11.93 -0.31 -6.01
C ALA A 73 12.62 -1.34 -6.90
N VAL A 74 13.38 -2.26 -6.30
CA VAL A 74 14.03 -3.36 -7.03
C VAL A 74 13.00 -4.28 -7.67
N ALA A 75 11.94 -4.65 -6.95
CA ALA A 75 10.87 -5.47 -7.49
C ALA A 75 10.16 -4.82 -8.69
N LEU A 76 9.88 -3.52 -8.61
CA LEU A 76 9.29 -2.78 -9.73
C LEU A 76 10.23 -2.77 -10.95
N GLN A 77 11.54 -2.56 -10.73
CA GLN A 77 12.54 -2.60 -11.80
C GLN A 77 12.69 -4.00 -12.41
N GLU A 78 12.62 -5.06 -11.61
CA GLU A 78 12.60 -6.44 -12.11
C GLU A 78 11.38 -6.68 -13.03
N LEU A 79 10.18 -6.26 -12.60
CA LEU A 79 8.97 -6.40 -13.41
C LEU A 79 9.08 -5.61 -14.73
N GLN A 80 9.63 -4.39 -14.68
CA GLN A 80 9.89 -3.59 -15.88
C GLN A 80 10.87 -4.31 -16.82
N ALA A 81 11.97 -4.85 -16.30
CA ALA A 81 12.95 -5.59 -17.09
C ALA A 81 12.37 -6.88 -17.71
N MET A 82 11.35 -7.47 -17.08
CA MET A 82 10.61 -8.62 -17.61
C MET A 82 9.56 -8.25 -18.66
N GLY A 83 9.39 -6.95 -18.98
CA GLY A 83 8.49 -6.48 -20.02
C GLY A 83 7.11 -6.06 -19.52
N VAL A 84 6.89 -5.94 -18.21
CA VAL A 84 5.69 -5.31 -17.65
C VAL A 84 5.70 -3.83 -17.98
N GLN A 85 4.60 -3.33 -18.52
CA GLN A 85 4.47 -1.96 -19.00
C GLN A 85 3.62 -1.08 -18.09
N ASN A 86 2.81 -1.71 -17.23
CA ASN A 86 1.92 -1.00 -16.32
C ASN A 86 1.79 -1.73 -14.99
N ILE A 87 1.86 -0.98 -13.88
CA ILE A 87 1.51 -1.41 -12.53
C ILE A 87 0.30 -0.63 -12.06
N ILE A 88 -0.71 -1.32 -11.55
CA ILE A 88 -1.89 -0.74 -10.90
C ILE A 88 -1.86 -1.18 -9.44
N THR A 89 -1.89 -0.23 -8.52
CA THR A 89 -1.92 -0.49 -7.07
C THR A 89 -2.93 0.41 -6.37
N PHE A 90 -3.32 0.04 -5.16
CA PHE A 90 -4.23 0.85 -4.35
C PHE A 90 -3.47 1.48 -3.19
N ASP A 91 -3.59 2.81 -3.07
CA ASP A 91 -3.10 3.58 -1.94
C ASP A 91 -1.66 3.20 -1.52
N ALA A 92 -0.73 3.32 -2.47
CA ALA A 92 0.68 3.03 -2.23
C ALA A 92 1.19 3.78 -0.99
N HIS A 93 1.94 3.09 -0.14
CA HIS A 93 2.51 3.67 1.08
C HIS A 93 3.31 4.96 0.82
N ASP A 94 4.02 5.00 -0.29
CA ASP A 94 4.65 6.21 -0.84
C ASP A 94 4.45 6.25 -2.35
N PRO A 95 3.66 7.18 -2.89
CA PRO A 95 3.40 7.26 -4.33
C PRO A 95 4.65 7.59 -5.16
N ARG A 96 5.72 8.13 -4.53
CA ARG A 96 6.99 8.42 -5.20
C ARG A 96 7.75 7.17 -5.66
N LEU A 97 7.28 5.97 -5.30
CA LEU A 97 7.78 4.70 -5.85
C LEU A 97 7.75 4.66 -7.39
N MET A 98 6.84 5.41 -8.03
CA MET A 98 6.82 5.58 -9.49
C MET A 98 8.16 6.09 -10.06
N ASN A 99 8.92 6.85 -9.27
CA ASN A 99 10.23 7.38 -9.68
C ASN A 99 11.29 6.30 -9.87
N ALA A 100 11.09 5.10 -9.31
CA ALA A 100 12.00 3.97 -9.52
C ALA A 100 11.90 3.37 -10.93
N VAL A 101 10.79 3.62 -11.63
CA VAL A 101 10.45 3.05 -12.94
C VAL A 101 9.89 4.10 -13.90
N PRO A 102 10.70 5.09 -14.28
CA PRO A 102 10.23 6.27 -15.03
C PRO A 102 9.71 5.97 -16.44
N LEU A 103 9.98 4.78 -16.96
CA LEU A 103 9.53 4.34 -18.29
C LEU A 103 8.37 3.35 -18.24
N MET A 104 7.85 3.05 -17.04
CA MET A 104 6.69 2.17 -16.82
C MET A 104 5.53 2.99 -16.28
N SER A 105 4.31 2.73 -16.76
CA SER A 105 3.11 3.33 -16.15
C SER A 105 2.91 2.80 -14.74
N PHE A 106 2.60 3.70 -13.83
CA PHE A 106 2.34 3.39 -12.42
C PHE A 106 1.07 4.10 -11.96
N ASP A 107 -0.01 3.34 -11.88
CA ASP A 107 -1.34 3.84 -11.50
C ASP A 107 -1.61 3.55 -10.02
N ASN A 108 -1.50 4.60 -9.20
CA ASN A 108 -1.86 4.55 -7.79
C ASN A 108 -3.32 4.98 -7.60
N VAL A 109 -4.21 4.02 -7.45
CA VAL A 109 -5.65 4.24 -7.32
C VAL A 109 -6.02 4.48 -5.86
N MET A 110 -6.66 5.61 -5.58
CA MET A 110 -7.15 5.91 -4.23
C MET A 110 -8.53 5.29 -4.01
N PRO A 111 -8.71 4.44 -2.98
CA PRO A 111 -9.97 3.74 -2.73
C PRO A 111 -11.04 4.63 -2.07
N THR A 112 -10.75 5.92 -1.82
CA THR A 112 -11.58 6.85 -1.05
C THR A 112 -13.03 6.84 -1.49
N TYR A 113 -13.31 6.92 -2.79
CA TYR A 113 -14.69 6.90 -3.30
C TYR A 113 -15.43 5.62 -2.90
N GLN A 114 -14.80 4.45 -3.07
CA GLN A 114 -15.43 3.17 -2.75
C GLN A 114 -15.64 3.00 -1.24
N VAL A 115 -14.68 3.45 -0.44
CA VAL A 115 -14.80 3.46 1.03
C VAL A 115 -15.97 4.33 1.47
N LEU A 116 -16.06 5.57 1.00
CA LEU A 116 -17.14 6.49 1.37
C LEU A 116 -18.50 6.01 0.87
N LYS A 117 -18.58 5.50 -0.37
CA LYS A 117 -19.80 4.92 -0.92
C LYS A 117 -20.31 3.76 -0.06
N THR A 118 -19.40 2.84 0.32
CA THR A 118 -19.76 1.69 1.15
C THR A 118 -20.18 2.12 2.55
N LEU A 119 -19.47 3.09 3.13
CA LEU A 119 -19.81 3.65 4.44
C LEU A 119 -21.22 4.23 4.45
N LEU A 120 -21.55 5.09 3.47
CA LEU A 120 -22.88 5.68 3.33
C LEU A 120 -24.00 4.64 3.09
N GLN A 121 -23.69 3.55 2.38
CA GLN A 121 -24.66 2.49 2.13
C GLN A 121 -24.99 1.67 3.39
N HIS A 122 -24.01 1.46 4.28
CA HIS A 122 -24.17 0.62 5.48
C HIS A 122 -24.47 1.41 6.74
N MET A 123 -24.20 2.70 6.74
CA MET A 123 -24.40 3.62 7.88
C MET A 123 -25.07 4.92 7.41
N PRO A 124 -26.31 4.84 6.92
CA PRO A 124 -27.02 6.00 6.36
C PRO A 124 -27.35 7.08 7.41
N GLU A 125 -27.25 6.73 8.70
CA GLU A 125 -27.46 7.64 9.84
C GLU A 125 -26.27 8.57 10.09
N LEU A 126 -25.11 8.33 9.46
CA LEU A 126 -23.94 9.19 9.63
C LEU A 126 -24.14 10.55 9.00
N SER A 127 -23.96 11.60 9.80
CA SER A 127 -23.89 12.98 9.32
C SER A 127 -22.44 13.40 9.16
N PHE A 128 -22.06 13.81 7.94
CA PHE A 128 -20.69 14.22 7.63
C PHE A 128 -20.43 15.72 7.79
N ASP A 129 -21.25 16.41 8.60
CA ASP A 129 -21.02 17.82 8.93
C ASP A 129 -19.92 17.99 9.99
N LYS A 130 -19.44 19.22 10.13
CA LYS A 130 -18.30 19.56 11.03
C LYS A 130 -18.61 19.37 12.51
N ASP A 131 -19.87 19.35 12.89
CA ASP A 131 -20.30 19.27 14.30
C ASP A 131 -20.49 17.81 14.75
N HIS A 132 -20.62 16.87 13.80
CA HIS A 132 -20.92 15.46 14.11
C HIS A 132 -19.87 14.47 13.57
N PHE A 133 -18.95 14.93 12.73
CA PHE A 133 -17.98 14.03 12.10
C PHE A 133 -16.59 14.64 12.00
N ILE A 134 -15.60 13.85 12.37
CA ILE A 134 -14.18 14.22 12.25
C ILE A 134 -13.38 13.06 11.64
N VAL A 135 -12.47 13.38 10.77
CA VAL A 135 -11.46 12.43 10.28
C VAL A 135 -10.24 12.54 11.19
N ILE A 136 -9.78 11.42 11.74
CA ILE A 136 -8.60 11.39 12.60
C ILE A 136 -7.47 10.62 11.95
N SER A 137 -6.33 11.28 11.80
CA SER A 137 -5.09 10.63 11.35
C SER A 137 -4.45 9.86 12.51
N PRO A 138 -4.15 8.55 12.36
CA PRO A 138 -3.54 7.75 13.41
C PRO A 138 -2.08 8.13 13.69
N ASP A 139 -1.44 8.82 12.76
CA ASP A 139 -0.07 9.33 12.88
C ASP A 139 0.23 10.35 11.76
N GLU A 140 1.41 10.93 11.83
CA GLU A 140 1.90 11.93 10.86
C GLU A 140 2.01 11.35 9.43
N GLY A 141 2.35 10.08 9.29
CA GLY A 141 2.51 9.42 7.98
C GLY A 141 1.21 9.30 7.20
N ALA A 142 0.08 9.24 7.90
CA ALA A 142 -1.24 9.11 7.28
C ALA A 142 -1.93 10.46 7.00
N ILE A 143 -1.33 11.59 7.40
CA ILE A 143 -2.01 12.90 7.35
C ILE A 143 -2.43 13.30 5.95
N SER A 144 -1.57 13.12 4.95
CA SER A 144 -1.87 13.50 3.56
C SER A 144 -3.08 12.74 3.00
N ARG A 145 -3.18 11.45 3.33
CA ARG A 145 -4.31 10.59 2.96
C ARG A 145 -5.59 11.06 3.65
N ASN A 146 -5.52 11.33 4.94
CA ASN A 146 -6.67 11.75 5.73
C ASN A 146 -7.11 13.19 5.43
N MET A 147 -6.20 14.06 5.02
CA MET A 147 -6.53 15.37 4.45
C MET A 147 -7.43 15.23 3.21
N TYR A 148 -7.17 14.25 2.36
CA TYR A 148 -8.03 14.02 1.19
C TYR A 148 -9.45 13.59 1.61
N PHE A 149 -9.58 12.64 2.56
CA PHE A 149 -10.88 12.27 3.11
C PHE A 149 -11.62 13.45 3.74
N SER A 150 -10.95 14.18 4.61
CA SER A 150 -11.52 15.38 5.28
C SER A 150 -11.98 16.43 4.26
N SER A 151 -11.19 16.67 3.22
CA SER A 151 -11.52 17.62 2.15
C SER A 151 -12.75 17.18 1.35
N VAL A 152 -12.84 15.89 0.99
CA VAL A 152 -13.99 15.35 0.24
C VAL A 152 -15.27 15.40 1.07
N LEU A 153 -15.19 15.12 2.36
CA LEU A 153 -16.32 15.12 3.29
C LEU A 153 -16.68 16.52 3.79
N GLY A 154 -15.79 17.49 3.69
CA GLY A 154 -16.00 18.85 4.21
C GLY A 154 -15.99 18.91 5.74
N CYS A 155 -15.38 17.93 6.43
CA CYS A 155 -15.31 17.83 7.88
C CYS A 155 -13.93 18.23 8.43
N ASN A 156 -13.81 18.32 9.75
CA ASN A 156 -12.55 18.64 10.42
C ASN A 156 -11.57 17.46 10.38
N LEU A 157 -10.28 17.77 10.56
CA LEU A 157 -9.18 16.80 10.62
C LEU A 157 -8.47 16.89 11.95
N GLY A 158 -8.39 15.77 12.66
CA GLY A 158 -7.53 15.61 13.83
C GLY A 158 -6.37 14.67 13.53
N MET A 159 -5.37 14.63 14.41
CA MET A 159 -4.19 13.78 14.26
C MET A 159 -3.69 13.30 15.62
N PHE A 160 -3.22 12.05 15.70
CA PHE A 160 -2.42 11.59 16.81
C PHE A 160 -0.94 11.75 16.51
N TYR A 161 -0.24 12.50 17.36
CA TYR A 161 1.19 12.65 17.33
C TYR A 161 1.84 11.57 18.21
N LYS A 162 2.77 10.79 17.64
CA LYS A 162 3.52 9.75 18.35
C LYS A 162 4.83 10.32 18.88
N ARG A 163 4.85 10.70 20.16
CA ARG A 163 6.10 11.13 20.79
C ARG A 163 6.99 9.93 21.11
N ARG A 164 8.21 9.94 20.57
CA ARG A 164 9.21 8.89 20.77
C ARG A 164 10.30 9.35 21.71
N ASP A 165 10.81 8.40 22.52
CA ASP A 165 12.00 8.61 23.32
C ASP A 165 13.25 8.28 22.49
N TYR A 166 13.92 9.31 22.01
CA TYR A 166 15.14 9.18 21.23
C TYR A 166 16.40 8.90 22.06
N THR A 167 16.29 8.89 23.38
CA THR A 167 17.40 8.58 24.28
C THR A 167 17.63 7.09 24.46
N ARG A 168 16.65 6.27 24.06
CA ARG A 168 16.68 4.82 24.21
C ARG A 168 16.31 4.12 22.90
N VAL A 169 16.90 2.94 22.70
CA VAL A 169 16.55 2.03 21.62
C VAL A 169 16.12 0.71 22.25
N VAL A 170 14.92 0.25 21.95
CA VAL A 170 14.36 -1.03 22.40
C VAL A 170 13.97 -1.84 21.16
N ASN A 171 14.51 -3.05 21.00
CA ASN A 171 14.29 -3.90 19.84
C ASN A 171 14.53 -3.18 18.50
N GLY A 172 15.60 -2.37 18.41
CA GLY A 172 15.98 -1.64 17.21
C GLY A 172 15.11 -0.40 16.89
N ARG A 173 14.24 0.02 17.81
CA ARG A 173 13.35 1.18 17.62
C ARG A 173 13.33 2.09 18.84
N ASN A 174 13.11 3.38 18.61
CA ASN A 174 12.83 4.32 19.70
C ASN A 174 11.41 4.08 20.23
N PRO A 175 11.23 3.78 21.53
CA PRO A 175 9.92 3.49 22.10
C PRO A 175 8.99 4.71 22.01
N ILE A 176 7.70 4.47 21.79
CA ILE A 176 6.66 5.49 21.89
C ILE A 176 6.36 5.70 23.35
N VAL A 177 6.47 6.96 23.83
CA VAL A 177 6.23 7.32 25.22
C VAL A 177 4.88 8.02 25.45
N ALA A 178 4.31 8.59 24.40
CA ALA A 178 2.98 9.21 24.46
C ALA A 178 2.34 9.28 23.08
N HIS A 179 1.01 9.31 23.07
CA HIS A 179 0.20 9.73 21.93
C HIS A 179 -0.52 11.02 22.36
N GLU A 180 -0.31 12.08 21.61
CA GLU A 180 -0.93 13.37 21.84
C GLU A 180 -1.92 13.65 20.72
N TYR A 181 -3.15 14.02 21.06
CA TYR A 181 -4.14 14.41 20.07
C TYR A 181 -3.94 15.89 19.71
N LEU A 182 -3.90 16.15 18.41
CA LEU A 182 -3.82 17.50 17.83
C LEU A 182 -5.04 17.67 16.92
N GLY A 183 -5.89 18.61 17.24
CA GLY A 183 -7.10 18.90 16.48
C GLY A 183 -8.19 19.54 17.34
N GLU A 184 -9.30 19.85 16.71
CA GLU A 184 -10.48 20.35 17.41
C GLU A 184 -11.14 19.19 18.15
N SER A 185 -11.69 19.49 19.33
CA SER A 185 -12.56 18.56 20.07
C SER A 185 -13.92 18.50 19.40
N VAL A 186 -14.47 17.31 19.24
CA VAL A 186 -15.86 17.11 18.84
C VAL A 186 -16.75 17.14 20.07
#